data_136717a0bbb6d09023fa2770fe4194d3
#
_entry.id   136717a0bbb6d09023fa2770fe4194d3
#
_cell.length_a   1.000
_cell.length_b   1.000
_cell.length_c   1.000
_cell.angle_alpha   90.00
_cell.angle_beta   90.00
_cell.angle_gamma   90.00
#
_symmetry.space_group_name_H-M   'P 1'
#
loop_
_entity.id
_entity.type
_entity.pdbx_description
1 polymer ?
#
loop_
_entity_poly.entity_id
_entity_poly.type
_entity_poly.pdbx_seq_one_letter_code
_entity_poly.pdbx_strand_id
1 'polypeptide(L)'
;KYRKNMYKTTLITLATFAVLSLSACQTTSMNQVMETSESQVQLRQIQSRAFDTRNNTKTLRTVIATLQDLGFVIDKADDELGTVSGTKLDGYSLRMTVFVKPKGKKQTVVRANATYNVTPVTDPEPYQQFFAALEKAMFLTAHEVD
;
A
#
# COMPACT_ATOMS: atom_id res chain seq x y z
N LYS A 1 -13.85 -20.13 67.44
CA LYS A 1 -15.00 -19.73 66.54
C LYS A 1 -14.68 -18.49 65.65
N TYR A 2 -13.86 -17.56 66.13
CA TYR A 2 -13.49 -16.33 65.43
C TYR A 2 -12.55 -16.55 64.24
N ARG A 3 -11.64 -17.50 64.33
CA ARG A 3 -10.61 -17.76 63.32
C ARG A 3 -11.15 -18.33 61.98
N LYS A 4 -12.31 -19.02 62.06
CA LYS A 4 -12.92 -19.68 60.88
C LYS A 4 -13.74 -18.74 60.00
N ASN A 5 -14.11 -17.56 60.51
CA ASN A 5 -14.86 -16.56 59.74
C ASN A 5 -13.94 -15.56 59.02
N MET A 6 -12.71 -15.41 59.52
CA MET A 6 -11.75 -14.43 58.98
C MET A 6 -11.21 -14.83 57.59
N TYR A 7 -10.96 -16.13 57.34
CA TYR A 7 -10.50 -16.58 56.01
C TYR A 7 -11.64 -16.73 54.99
N LYS A 8 -12.89 -16.86 55.46
CA LYS A 8 -14.04 -16.82 54.52
C LYS A 8 -14.27 -15.42 53.94
N THR A 9 -14.11 -14.38 54.74
CA THR A 9 -14.20 -13.00 54.28
C THR A 9 -13.02 -12.59 53.43
N THR A 10 -11.79 -13.02 53.74
CA THR A 10 -10.61 -12.76 52.91
C THR A 10 -10.62 -13.51 51.59
N LEU A 11 -11.16 -14.75 51.56
CA LEU A 11 -11.32 -15.51 50.31
C LEU A 11 -12.37 -14.91 49.37
N ILE A 12 -13.45 -14.38 49.93
CA ILE A 12 -14.53 -13.72 49.14
C ILE A 12 -14.03 -12.38 48.58
N THR A 13 -13.25 -11.60 49.33
CA THR A 13 -12.68 -10.33 48.82
C THR A 13 -11.58 -10.56 47.79
N LEU A 14 -10.79 -11.64 47.88
CA LEU A 14 -9.80 -11.99 46.87
C LEU A 14 -10.45 -12.46 45.55
N ALA A 15 -11.55 -13.23 45.65
CA ALA A 15 -12.29 -13.73 44.48
C ALA A 15 -13.01 -12.60 43.70
N THR A 16 -13.55 -11.57 44.40
CA THR A 16 -14.19 -10.41 43.74
C THR A 16 -13.19 -9.48 43.05
N PHE A 17 -11.94 -9.39 43.52
CA PHE A 17 -10.92 -8.57 42.87
C PHE A 17 -10.37 -9.20 41.60
N ALA A 18 -10.37 -10.53 41.49
CA ALA A 18 -9.89 -11.28 40.31
C ALA A 18 -10.86 -11.20 39.11
N VAL A 19 -12.15 -10.98 39.34
CA VAL A 19 -13.18 -10.92 38.24
C VAL A 19 -13.25 -9.56 37.56
N LEU A 20 -12.82 -8.47 38.21
CA LEU A 20 -12.85 -7.12 37.62
C LEU A 20 -11.70 -6.83 36.66
N SER A 21 -10.65 -7.66 36.58
CA SER A 21 -9.48 -7.46 35.76
C SER A 21 -9.59 -8.03 34.33
N LEU A 22 -10.67 -8.76 33.96
CA LEU A 22 -10.84 -9.37 32.64
C LEU A 22 -11.58 -8.51 31.60
N SER A 23 -12.07 -7.33 31.97
CA SER A 23 -12.95 -6.52 31.07
C SER A 23 -12.19 -5.46 30.24
N ALA A 24 -10.87 -5.33 30.35
CA ALA A 24 -10.12 -4.19 29.78
C ALA A 24 -9.48 -4.44 28.41
N CYS A 25 -9.59 -5.62 27.80
CA CYS A 25 -8.80 -5.97 26.61
C CYS A 25 -9.56 -6.00 25.27
N GLN A 26 -10.84 -5.63 25.18
CA GLN A 26 -11.59 -5.84 23.93
C GLN A 26 -11.84 -4.60 23.08
N THR A 27 -11.64 -3.40 23.57
CA THR A 27 -11.98 -2.16 22.81
C THR A 27 -10.81 -1.65 21.95
N THR A 28 -9.57 -1.98 22.27
CA THR A 28 -8.38 -1.45 21.56
C THR A 28 -8.14 -2.16 20.22
N SER A 29 -8.44 -3.45 20.12
CA SER A 29 -8.19 -4.24 18.91
C SER A 29 -9.09 -3.87 17.73
N MET A 30 -10.35 -3.53 17.99
CA MET A 30 -11.33 -3.26 16.95
C MET A 30 -11.10 -1.90 16.28
N ASN A 31 -10.76 -0.88 17.05
CA ASN A 31 -10.40 0.43 16.52
C ASN A 31 -9.09 0.37 15.72
N GLN A 32 -8.08 -0.36 16.20
CA GLN A 32 -6.82 -0.52 15.52
C GLN A 32 -6.95 -1.28 14.19
N VAL A 33 -7.83 -2.28 14.11
CA VAL A 33 -8.12 -3.01 12.87
C VAL A 33 -8.87 -2.10 11.87
N MET A 34 -9.81 -1.28 12.32
CA MET A 34 -10.54 -0.34 11.47
C MET A 34 -9.62 0.78 10.94
N GLU A 35 -8.80 1.40 11.77
CA GLU A 35 -7.82 2.40 11.36
C GLU A 35 -6.79 1.82 10.36
N THR A 36 -6.33 0.59 10.59
CA THR A 36 -5.41 -0.09 9.67
C THR A 36 -6.08 -0.40 8.33
N SER A 37 -7.34 -0.81 8.32
CA SER A 37 -8.07 -1.09 7.08
C SER A 37 -8.37 0.16 6.27
N GLU A 38 -8.74 1.27 6.92
CA GLU A 38 -8.96 2.56 6.27
C GLU A 38 -7.66 3.13 5.68
N SER A 39 -6.57 3.08 6.42
CA SER A 39 -5.23 3.45 5.95
C SER A 39 -4.80 2.61 4.74
N GLN A 40 -5.08 1.32 4.73
CA GLN A 40 -4.80 0.43 3.59
C GLN A 40 -5.64 0.78 2.35
N VAL A 41 -6.91 1.17 2.53
CA VAL A 41 -7.77 1.59 1.41
C VAL A 41 -7.27 2.92 0.82
N GLN A 42 -6.91 3.88 1.66
CA GLN A 42 -6.35 5.16 1.21
C GLN A 42 -5.03 4.96 0.45
N LEU A 43 -4.15 4.11 0.97
CA LEU A 43 -2.89 3.78 0.31
C LEU A 43 -3.13 3.16 -1.08
N ARG A 44 -4.08 2.24 -1.22
CA ARG A 44 -4.43 1.66 -2.53
C ARG A 44 -4.95 2.68 -3.53
N GLN A 45 -5.65 3.71 -3.06
CA GLN A 45 -6.16 4.78 -3.93
C GLN A 45 -5.03 5.60 -4.54
N ILE A 46 -4.00 5.95 -3.76
CA ILE A 46 -2.85 6.69 -4.28
C ILE A 46 -1.93 5.82 -5.15
N GLN A 47 -1.93 4.52 -4.93
CA GLN A 47 -1.09 3.54 -5.63
C GLN A 47 -1.65 3.07 -6.98
N SER A 48 -2.86 3.45 -7.36
CA SER A 48 -3.52 2.87 -8.54
C SER A 48 -4.22 3.92 -9.41
N ARG A 49 -4.09 3.77 -10.73
CA ARG A 49 -4.84 4.56 -11.73
C ARG A 49 -5.36 3.64 -12.84
N ALA A 50 -6.53 3.95 -13.36
CA ALA A 50 -7.09 3.29 -14.54
C ALA A 50 -6.97 4.23 -15.76
N PHE A 51 -6.56 3.66 -16.89
CA PHE A 51 -6.42 4.35 -18.17
C PHE A 51 -7.37 3.73 -19.19
N ASP A 52 -7.99 4.54 -20.05
CA ASP A 52 -8.94 4.11 -21.08
C ASP A 52 -8.20 3.58 -22.32
N THR A 53 -7.44 2.53 -22.13
CA THR A 53 -6.70 1.82 -23.18
C THR A 53 -6.72 0.31 -22.94
N ARG A 54 -6.68 -0.49 -24.02
CA ARG A 54 -6.55 -1.96 -23.97
C ARG A 54 -5.12 -2.42 -24.23
N ASN A 55 -4.25 -1.52 -24.64
CA ASN A 55 -2.89 -1.90 -25.05
C ASN A 55 -1.96 -1.94 -23.84
N ASN A 56 -1.93 -3.07 -23.14
CA ASN A 56 -1.11 -3.27 -21.97
C ASN A 56 0.39 -3.17 -22.29
N THR A 57 0.83 -3.70 -23.43
CA THR A 57 2.24 -3.65 -23.86
C THR A 57 2.68 -2.21 -24.12
N LYS A 58 1.86 -1.41 -24.82
CA LYS A 58 2.14 0.01 -25.04
C LYS A 58 2.16 0.76 -23.70
N THR A 59 1.21 0.49 -22.81
CA THR A 59 1.17 1.08 -21.47
C THR A 59 2.42 0.72 -20.67
N LEU A 60 2.87 -0.55 -20.69
CA LEU A 60 4.08 -0.96 -19.99
C LEU A 60 5.33 -0.24 -20.53
N ARG A 61 5.46 -0.09 -21.84
CA ARG A 61 6.56 0.67 -22.45
C ARG A 61 6.54 2.14 -22.02
N THR A 62 5.35 2.76 -21.97
CA THR A 62 5.20 4.13 -21.48
C THR A 62 5.56 4.24 -19.99
N VAL A 63 5.20 3.25 -19.16
CA VAL A 63 5.63 3.17 -17.74
C VAL A 63 7.15 3.10 -17.63
N ILE A 64 7.81 2.27 -18.45
CA ILE A 64 9.28 2.16 -18.46
C ILE A 64 9.92 3.52 -18.79
N ALA A 65 9.46 4.16 -19.86
CA ALA A 65 9.96 5.48 -20.26
C ALA A 65 9.72 6.53 -19.16
N THR A 66 8.53 6.54 -18.55
CA THR A 66 8.20 7.46 -17.44
C THR A 66 9.13 7.26 -16.24
N LEU A 67 9.41 6.01 -15.85
CA LEU A 67 10.35 5.74 -14.75
C LEU A 67 11.76 6.25 -15.08
N GLN A 68 12.23 6.05 -16.31
CA GLN A 68 13.53 6.54 -16.78
C GLN A 68 13.58 8.07 -16.77
N ASP A 69 12.54 8.76 -17.24
CA ASP A 69 12.43 10.22 -17.22
C ASP A 69 12.42 10.79 -15.79
N LEU A 70 11.90 10.04 -14.83
CA LEU A 70 11.94 10.38 -13.40
C LEU A 70 13.29 10.03 -12.73
N GLY A 71 14.25 9.52 -13.47
CA GLY A 71 15.60 9.20 -12.99
C GLY A 71 15.75 7.81 -12.37
N PHE A 72 14.79 6.90 -12.61
CA PHE A 72 14.94 5.50 -12.19
C PHE A 72 15.79 4.72 -13.19
N VAL A 73 16.70 3.91 -12.68
CA VAL A 73 17.36 2.86 -13.45
C VAL A 73 16.47 1.62 -13.41
N ILE A 74 16.13 1.07 -14.56
CA ILE A 74 15.30 -0.13 -14.65
C ILE A 74 16.10 -1.34 -14.19
N ASP A 75 15.63 -1.99 -13.13
CA ASP A 75 16.25 -3.21 -12.59
C ASP A 75 15.74 -4.45 -13.33
N LYS A 76 14.45 -4.51 -13.62
CA LYS A 76 13.79 -5.64 -14.28
C LYS A 76 12.51 -5.16 -14.98
N ALA A 77 12.28 -5.67 -16.18
CA ALA A 77 11.00 -5.55 -16.89
C ALA A 77 10.57 -6.93 -17.40
N ASP A 78 9.27 -7.22 -17.29
CA ASP A 78 8.65 -8.47 -17.70
C ASP A 78 7.34 -8.13 -18.42
N ASP A 79 7.34 -8.28 -19.75
CA ASP A 79 6.22 -7.94 -20.61
C ASP A 79 5.07 -8.97 -20.48
N GLU A 80 5.41 -10.23 -20.22
CA GLU A 80 4.42 -11.30 -20.06
C GLU A 80 3.62 -11.12 -18.77
N LEU A 81 4.30 -10.78 -17.66
CA LEU A 81 3.65 -10.50 -16.39
C LEU A 81 3.12 -9.08 -16.29
N GLY A 82 3.48 -8.19 -17.21
CA GLY A 82 3.13 -6.78 -17.20
C GLY A 82 3.74 -6.05 -16.00
N THR A 83 5.00 -6.34 -15.66
CA THR A 83 5.66 -5.76 -14.49
C THR A 83 6.97 -5.09 -14.85
N VAL A 84 7.28 -4.00 -14.14
CA VAL A 84 8.58 -3.34 -14.22
C VAL A 84 8.99 -2.87 -12.83
N SER A 85 10.27 -2.99 -12.51
CA SER A 85 10.88 -2.40 -11.32
C SER A 85 12.07 -1.54 -11.69
N GLY A 86 12.21 -0.43 -10.99
CA GLY A 86 13.33 0.48 -11.13
C GLY A 86 13.74 1.07 -9.79
N THR A 87 15.00 1.47 -9.69
CA THR A 87 15.59 2.05 -8.49
C THR A 87 16.18 3.42 -8.80
N LYS A 88 15.88 4.40 -7.97
CA LYS A 88 16.46 5.74 -7.97
C LYS A 88 17.28 5.94 -6.70
N LEU A 89 18.51 6.42 -6.86
CA LEU A 89 19.41 6.75 -5.76
C LEU A 89 19.41 8.27 -5.58
N ASP A 90 18.94 8.73 -4.45
CA ASP A 90 18.88 10.15 -4.06
C ASP A 90 19.04 10.26 -2.55
N GLY A 91 20.29 10.05 -2.06
CA GLY A 91 20.59 9.94 -0.62
C GLY A 91 20.10 8.65 0.03
N TYR A 92 19.10 8.02 -0.52
CA TYR A 92 18.55 6.70 -0.16
C TYR A 92 18.10 5.95 -1.43
N SER A 93 17.87 4.65 -1.31
CA SER A 93 17.40 3.83 -2.42
C SER A 93 15.86 3.82 -2.45
N LEU A 94 15.27 4.56 -3.39
CA LEU A 94 13.85 4.49 -3.71
C LEU A 94 13.64 3.46 -4.82
N ARG A 95 13.02 2.33 -4.50
CA ARG A 95 12.60 1.34 -5.50
C ARG A 95 11.11 1.47 -5.76
N MET A 96 10.73 1.51 -7.03
CA MET A 96 9.33 1.46 -7.46
C MET A 96 9.09 0.23 -8.33
N THR A 97 8.04 -0.53 -7.99
CA THR A 97 7.58 -1.67 -8.78
C THR A 97 6.18 -1.36 -9.30
N VAL A 98 6.01 -1.43 -10.61
CA VAL A 98 4.77 -1.09 -11.30
C VAL A 98 4.20 -2.32 -11.97
N PHE A 99 2.89 -2.50 -11.83
CA PHE A 99 2.09 -3.55 -12.44
C PHE A 99 1.11 -2.94 -13.41
N VAL A 100 1.06 -3.48 -14.63
CA VAL A 100 0.14 -3.10 -15.69
C VAL A 100 -0.77 -4.29 -15.99
N LYS A 101 -2.06 -4.15 -15.73
CA LYS A 101 -3.02 -5.25 -15.89
C LYS A 101 -4.30 -4.79 -16.60
N PRO A 102 -4.93 -5.67 -17.41
CA PRO A 102 -6.23 -5.35 -18.02
C PRO A 102 -7.30 -5.20 -16.92
N LYS A 103 -8.21 -4.25 -17.10
CA LYS A 103 -9.41 -4.04 -16.29
C LYS A 103 -10.64 -4.06 -17.16
N GLY A 104 -11.34 -5.20 -17.13
CA GLY A 104 -12.49 -5.42 -18.02
C GLY A 104 -12.08 -5.39 -19.48
N LYS A 105 -12.99 -4.91 -20.35
CA LYS A 105 -12.79 -4.96 -21.82
C LYS A 105 -12.20 -3.68 -22.43
N LYS A 106 -12.07 -2.61 -21.67
CA LYS A 106 -11.74 -1.28 -22.24
C LYS A 106 -10.61 -0.54 -21.52
N GLN A 107 -10.23 -0.97 -20.34
CA GLN A 107 -9.30 -0.25 -19.49
C GLN A 107 -8.07 -1.09 -19.12
N THR A 108 -7.01 -0.39 -18.79
CA THR A 108 -5.80 -0.93 -18.17
C THR A 108 -5.60 -0.25 -16.81
N VAL A 109 -5.32 -1.03 -15.77
CA VAL A 109 -4.93 -0.52 -14.46
C VAL A 109 -3.43 -0.55 -14.34
N VAL A 110 -2.87 0.57 -13.91
CA VAL A 110 -1.48 0.70 -13.49
C VAL A 110 -1.46 0.83 -11.96
N ARG A 111 -0.69 -0.04 -11.31
CA ARG A 111 -0.48 0.00 -9.87
C ARG A 111 1.00 0.10 -9.55
N ALA A 112 1.38 1.09 -8.75
CA ALA A 112 2.74 1.31 -8.28
C ALA A 112 2.87 0.98 -6.80
N ASN A 113 3.95 0.29 -6.43
CA ASN A 113 4.38 0.11 -5.05
C ASN A 113 5.80 0.67 -4.92
N ALA A 114 6.06 1.39 -3.84
CA ALA A 114 7.37 1.97 -3.60
C ALA A 114 7.93 1.56 -2.23
N THR A 115 9.26 1.45 -2.14
CA THR A 115 9.99 1.20 -0.90
C THR A 115 11.21 2.12 -0.82
N TYR A 116 11.46 2.67 0.36
CA TYR A 116 12.75 3.27 0.72
C TYR A 116 13.61 2.19 1.38
N ASN A 117 14.69 1.80 0.71
CA ASN A 117 15.46 0.63 1.06
C ASN A 117 14.54 -0.61 1.16
N VAL A 118 14.07 -0.95 2.37
CA VAL A 118 13.16 -2.08 2.62
C VAL A 118 11.81 -1.64 3.22
N THR A 119 11.64 -0.34 3.53
CA THR A 119 10.44 0.19 4.19
C THR A 119 9.41 0.62 3.15
N PRO A 120 8.15 0.14 3.21
CA PRO A 120 7.09 0.60 2.33
C PRO A 120 6.86 2.11 2.42
N VAL A 121 6.72 2.76 1.28
CA VAL A 121 6.40 4.19 1.18
C VAL A 121 4.88 4.37 1.32
N THR A 122 4.47 5.12 2.33
CA THR A 122 3.07 5.51 2.56
C THR A 122 2.80 6.96 2.17
N ASP A 123 3.86 7.75 1.98
CA ASP A 123 3.78 9.12 1.50
C ASP A 123 3.19 9.15 0.09
N PRO A 124 2.17 9.98 -0.18
CA PRO A 124 1.56 10.09 -1.50
C PRO A 124 2.46 10.74 -2.55
N GLU A 125 3.45 11.54 -2.18
CA GLU A 125 4.23 12.36 -3.10
C GLU A 125 4.93 11.55 -4.21
N PRO A 126 5.67 10.46 -3.94
CA PRO A 126 6.32 9.69 -4.99
C PRO A 126 5.33 9.07 -5.98
N TYR A 127 4.15 8.66 -5.50
CA TYR A 127 3.09 8.11 -6.35
C TYR A 127 2.45 9.20 -7.22
N GLN A 128 2.20 10.39 -6.65
CA GLN A 128 1.63 11.52 -7.38
C GLN A 128 2.57 11.98 -8.50
N GLN A 129 3.87 12.11 -8.22
CA GLN A 129 4.88 12.45 -9.23
C GLN A 129 4.90 11.42 -10.37
N PHE A 130 4.92 10.13 -10.02
CA PHE A 130 4.89 9.06 -11.02
C PHE A 130 3.62 9.10 -11.87
N PHE A 131 2.43 9.15 -11.26
CA PHE A 131 1.18 9.13 -12.02
C PHE A 131 0.96 10.40 -12.83
N ALA A 132 1.36 11.57 -12.35
CA ALA A 132 1.28 12.82 -13.13
C ALA A 132 2.17 12.76 -14.38
N ALA A 133 3.40 12.25 -14.26
CA ALA A 133 4.29 12.03 -15.40
C ALA A 133 3.73 10.98 -16.37
N LEU A 134 3.21 9.87 -15.84
CA LEU A 134 2.61 8.81 -16.65
C LEU A 134 1.37 9.28 -17.42
N GLU A 135 0.47 10.03 -16.79
CA GLU A 135 -0.72 10.58 -17.44
C GLU A 135 -0.34 11.48 -18.61
N LYS A 136 0.66 12.34 -18.42
CA LYS A 136 1.21 13.18 -19.50
C LYS A 136 1.81 12.34 -20.62
N ALA A 137 2.61 11.34 -20.32
CA ALA A 137 3.23 10.45 -21.29
C ALA A 137 2.18 9.63 -22.07
N MET A 138 1.16 9.11 -21.37
CA MET A 138 0.05 8.36 -21.98
C MET A 138 -0.77 9.24 -22.94
N PHE A 139 -1.01 10.50 -22.57
CA PHE A 139 -1.68 11.47 -23.44
C PHE A 139 -0.87 11.74 -24.71
N LEU A 140 0.42 12.03 -24.60
CA LEU A 140 1.30 12.28 -25.74
C LEU A 140 1.35 11.05 -26.67
N THR A 141 1.54 9.86 -26.11
CA THR A 141 1.58 8.61 -26.87
C THR A 141 0.26 8.31 -27.60
N ALA A 142 -0.88 8.71 -27.05
CA ALA A 142 -2.19 8.53 -27.70
C ALA A 142 -2.41 9.48 -28.89
N HIS A 143 -1.67 10.58 -28.95
CA HIS A 143 -1.81 11.64 -29.99
C HIS A 143 -0.61 11.71 -30.95
N GLU A 144 0.39 10.82 -30.79
CA GLU A 144 1.41 10.63 -31.83
C GLU A 144 0.74 10.03 -33.07
N VAL A 145 0.53 10.92 -34.05
CA VAL A 145 0.16 10.54 -35.40
C VAL A 145 1.49 10.35 -36.13
N ASP A 146 1.80 9.11 -36.54
CA ASP A 146 2.91 8.82 -37.46
C ASP A 146 2.73 9.49 -38.80
#